data_4f887e2eb07b4c3484a0421de23851d5
#
_entry.id   4f887e2eb07b4c3484a0421de23851d5
#
_cell.length_a   1.000
_cell.length_b   1.000
_cell.length_c   1.000
_cell.angle_alpha   90.00
_cell.angle_beta   90.00
_cell.angle_gamma   90.00
#
_symmetry.space_group_name_H-M   'P 1'
#
loop_
_entity.id
_entity.type
_entity.pdbx_description
1 polymer ?
#
loop_
_entity_poly.entity_id
_entity_poly.type
_entity_poly.pdbx_seq_one_letter_code
_entity_poly.pdbx_strand_id
1 'polypeptide(L)' 'MANEFSVGDQVRLVALPPYLKTADPMPMLRPPDLLQVGDVGLVLDRRPGGYWGVRFDRGAFLVDSQYLAPAQLNA' A
#
# COMPACT_ATOMS: atom_id res chain seq x y z
N MET A 1 15.77 2.28 8.28
CA MET A 1 15.85 2.58 6.86
C MET A 1 14.48 2.58 6.26
N ALA A 2 14.23 3.58 5.48
CA ALA A 2 12.96 3.65 4.79
C ALA A 2 12.90 2.58 3.71
N ASN A 3 11.74 1.99 3.54
CA ASN A 3 11.52 1.06 2.45
C ASN A 3 11.34 1.84 1.17
N GLU A 4 12.14 1.49 0.19
CA GLU A 4 12.04 2.07 -1.14
C GLU A 4 11.45 1.06 -2.08
N PHE A 5 10.39 1.44 -2.75
CA PHE A 5 9.74 0.61 -3.73
C PHE A 5 9.78 1.28 -5.09
N SER A 6 9.48 0.54 -6.11
CA SER A 6 9.37 1.07 -7.47
C SER A 6 7.99 0.74 -8.03
N VAL A 7 7.54 1.55 -8.96
CA VAL A 7 6.29 1.28 -9.66
C VAL A 7 6.38 -0.11 -10.28
N GLY A 8 5.36 -0.91 -10.05
CA GLY A 8 5.34 -2.28 -10.54
C GLY A 8 5.82 -3.31 -9.54
N ASP A 9 6.40 -2.87 -8.41
CA ASP A 9 6.83 -3.81 -7.38
C ASP A 9 5.60 -4.40 -6.68
N GLN A 10 5.77 -5.63 -6.23
CA GLN A 10 4.78 -6.25 -5.36
C GLN A 10 5.17 -5.99 -3.91
N VAL A 11 4.19 -5.60 -3.13
CA VAL A 11 4.39 -5.31 -1.71
C VAL A 11 3.35 -6.07 -0.90
N ARG A 12 3.66 -6.29 0.36
CA ARG A 12 2.78 -6.98 1.29
C ARG A 12 2.48 -6.07 2.44
N LEU A 13 1.22 -6.06 2.86
CA LEU A 13 0.81 -5.31 4.03
C LEU A 13 1.29 -6.04 5.28
N VAL A 14 2.10 -5.38 6.09
CA VAL A 14 2.67 -5.99 7.29
C VAL A 14 2.01 -5.49 8.57
N ALA A 15 1.26 -4.40 8.48
CA ALA A 15 0.51 -3.87 9.61
C ALA A 15 -0.65 -3.07 9.04
N LEU A 16 -1.73 -2.96 9.81
CA LEU A 16 -2.89 -2.19 9.38
C LEU A 16 -2.73 -0.74 9.82
N PRO A 17 -2.89 0.22 8.91
CA PRO A 17 -2.98 1.62 9.31
C PRO A 17 -4.29 1.87 10.06
N PRO A 18 -4.39 2.99 10.78
CA PRO A 18 -5.62 3.30 11.52
C PRO A 18 -6.82 3.53 10.60
N TYR A 19 -6.58 3.90 9.36
CA TYR A 19 -7.63 4.02 8.35
C TYR A 19 -6.95 3.92 6.99
N LEU A 20 -7.78 3.68 5.97
CA LEU A 20 -7.28 3.62 4.59
C LEU A 20 -7.74 4.86 3.85
N LYS A 21 -6.92 5.33 2.93
CA LYS A 21 -7.21 6.46 2.08
C LYS A 21 -7.17 5.97 0.64
N THR A 22 -8.23 6.20 -0.11
CA THR A 22 -8.27 5.74 -1.49
C THR A 22 -7.27 6.52 -2.34
N ALA A 23 -6.76 5.88 -3.38
CA ALA A 23 -5.78 6.49 -4.29
C ALA A 23 -6.48 7.19 -5.45
N ASP A 24 -7.55 7.92 -5.15
CA ASP A 24 -8.31 8.67 -6.15
C ASP A 24 -7.87 10.12 -6.16
N PRO A 25 -8.18 10.88 -7.21
CA PRO A 25 -7.90 12.30 -7.21
C PRO A 25 -8.53 13.03 -6.03
N MET A 26 -9.68 12.56 -5.55
CA MET A 26 -10.28 13.05 -4.32
C MET A 26 -10.30 11.89 -3.33
N PRO A 27 -9.23 11.75 -2.54
CA PRO A 27 -9.12 10.59 -1.66
C PRO A 27 -10.23 10.55 -0.63
N MET A 28 -10.71 9.35 -0.34
CA MET A 28 -11.71 9.12 0.69
C MET A 28 -11.14 8.20 1.74
N LEU A 29 -11.55 8.42 2.98
CA LEU A 29 -11.15 7.56 4.08
C LEU A 29 -12.05 6.33 4.11
N ARG A 30 -11.43 5.18 4.34
CA ARG A 30 -12.14 3.90 4.39
C ARG A 30 -11.73 3.15 5.64
N PRO A 31 -12.56 2.24 6.12
CA PRO A 31 -12.19 1.43 7.28
C PRO A 31 -10.96 0.59 6.98
N PRO A 32 -10.07 0.40 7.97
CA PRO A 32 -8.86 -0.38 7.74
C PRO A 32 -9.12 -1.86 7.52
N ASP A 33 -10.29 -2.36 7.93
CA ASP A 33 -10.60 -3.77 7.79
C ASP A 33 -10.95 -4.19 6.36
N LEU A 34 -10.89 -3.26 5.40
CA LEU A 34 -10.97 -3.63 4.00
C LEU A 34 -9.75 -4.43 3.55
N LEU A 35 -8.65 -4.30 4.27
CA LEU A 35 -7.42 -5.03 3.98
C LEU A 35 -7.05 -5.88 5.18
N GLN A 36 -6.20 -6.86 4.95
CA GLN A 36 -5.70 -7.73 5.99
C GLN A 36 -4.18 -7.77 5.92
N VAL A 37 -3.55 -7.95 7.07
CA VAL A 37 -2.11 -8.18 7.10
C VAL A 37 -1.81 -9.41 6.27
N GLY A 38 -0.83 -9.28 5.39
CA GLY A 38 -0.49 -10.33 4.45
C GLY A 38 -1.03 -10.11 3.04
N ASP A 39 -1.97 -9.18 2.87
CA ASP A 39 -2.47 -8.87 1.53
C ASP A 39 -1.33 -8.34 0.67
N VAL A 40 -1.31 -8.79 -0.58
CA VAL A 40 -0.30 -8.38 -1.55
C VAL A 40 -0.91 -7.40 -2.52
N GLY A 41 -0.17 -6.35 -2.82
CA GLY A 41 -0.61 -5.34 -3.76
C GLY A 41 0.49 -4.96 -4.72
N LEU A 42 0.12 -4.18 -5.72
CA LEU A 42 1.03 -3.71 -6.75
C LEU A 42 1.23 -2.21 -6.60
N VAL A 43 2.48 -1.77 -6.57
CA VAL A 43 2.80 -0.35 -6.45
C VAL A 43 2.44 0.34 -7.76
N LEU A 44 1.57 1.33 -7.69
CA LEU A 44 1.13 2.10 -8.84
C LEU A 44 1.93 3.38 -9.01
N ASP A 45 2.18 4.08 -7.93
CA ASP A 45 2.94 5.32 -8.00
C ASP A 45 3.46 5.68 -6.62
N ARG A 46 4.35 6.67 -6.62
CA ARG A 46 4.91 7.23 -5.39
C ARG A 46 4.20 8.54 -5.10
N ARG A 47 3.84 8.73 -3.86
CA ARG A 47 3.16 9.94 -3.42
C ARG A 47 3.99 10.67 -2.38
N PRO A 48 3.79 11.98 -2.23
CA PRO A 48 4.54 12.76 -1.23
C PRO A 48 4.29 12.25 0.18
N GLY A 49 5.26 12.48 1.06
CA GLY A 49 5.11 12.14 2.46
C GLY A 49 5.35 10.69 2.81
N GLY A 50 6.00 9.94 1.94
CA GLY A 50 6.29 8.53 2.22
C GLY A 50 5.14 7.59 1.93
N TYR A 51 4.12 8.07 1.20
CA TYR A 51 2.98 7.26 0.82
C TYR A 51 3.19 6.65 -0.55
N TRP A 52 2.54 5.52 -0.75
CA TRP A 52 2.57 4.82 -2.02
C TRP A 52 1.15 4.51 -2.45
N GLY A 53 0.87 4.69 -3.73
CA GLY A 53 -0.37 4.21 -4.30
C GLY A 53 -0.21 2.72 -4.58
N VAL A 54 -1.03 1.91 -3.96
CA VAL A 54 -0.92 0.45 -4.06
C VAL A 54 -2.28 -0.12 -4.40
N ARG A 55 -2.30 -1.00 -5.39
CA ARG A 55 -3.52 -1.66 -5.79
C ARG A 55 -3.60 -3.03 -5.16
N PHE A 56 -4.63 -3.23 -4.36
CA PHE A 56 -4.97 -4.52 -3.78
C PHE A 56 -6.24 -5.04 -4.46
N ASP A 57 -6.63 -6.26 -4.13
CA ASP A 57 -7.86 -6.83 -4.70
C ASP A 57 -9.09 -5.98 -4.42
N ARG A 58 -9.12 -5.33 -3.27
CA ARG A 58 -10.27 -4.54 -2.83
C ARG A 58 -10.24 -3.12 -3.34
N GLY A 59 -9.19 -2.71 -4.04
CA GLY A 59 -9.08 -1.37 -4.59
C GLY A 59 -7.69 -0.81 -4.42
N ALA A 60 -7.52 0.44 -4.85
CA ALA A 60 -6.24 1.13 -4.75
C ALA A 60 -6.27 2.10 -3.59
N PHE A 61 -5.24 2.07 -2.77
CA PHE A 61 -5.16 2.89 -1.56
C PHE A 61 -3.79 3.55 -1.45
N LEU A 62 -3.76 4.65 -0.71
CA LEU A 62 -2.51 5.31 -0.35
C LEU A 62 -2.05 4.73 0.97
N VAL A 63 -0.88 4.10 0.97
CA VAL A 63 -0.37 3.41 2.15
C VAL A 63 1.02 3.91 2.46
N ASP A 64 1.25 4.26 3.72
CA ASP A 64 2.57 4.67 4.17
C ASP A 64 3.52 3.49 4.11
N SER A 65 4.77 3.76 3.73
CA SER A 65 5.75 2.70 3.56
C SER A 65 5.99 1.88 4.82
N GLN A 66 5.73 2.44 6.00
CA GLN A 66 5.94 1.70 7.24
C GLN A 66 5.01 0.50 7.39
N TYR A 67 3.90 0.49 6.65
CA TYR A 67 2.95 -0.62 6.69
C TYR A 67 3.20 -1.65 5.60
N LEU A 68 4.22 -1.45 4.78
CA LEU A 68 4.48 -2.28 3.62
C LEU A 68 5.86 -2.93 3.70
N ALA A 69 5.98 -4.09 3.10
CA ALA A 69 7.26 -4.75 2.92
C ALA A 69 7.29 -5.35 1.52
N PRO A 70 8.46 -5.60 0.98
CA PRO A 70 8.55 -6.27 -0.32
C PRO A 70 7.88 -7.63 -0.24
N ALA A 71 7.05 -7.92 -1.24
CA ALA A 71 6.40 -9.23 -1.34
C ALA A 71 7.06 -10.09 -2.39
N GLN A 72 8.18 -9.61 -2.91
CA GLN A 72 8.84 -10.31 -3.98
C GLN A 72 9.37 -11.62 -3.49
N LEU A 73 8.91 -12.67 -4.10
CA LEU A 73 9.40 -13.97 -3.76
C LEU A 73 10.56 -14.28 -4.67
N ASN A 74 11.72 -14.20 -4.14
CA ASN A 74 12.83 -14.63 -4.90
C ASN A 74 12.94 -16.07 -4.82
N ALA A 75 12.72 -16.64 -5.88
CA ALA A 75 12.97 -18.05 -5.92
C ALA A 75 14.42 -18.29 -5.66
#